data_455f7e9347815d767b03ae8353cb2d7a
#
_entry.id   455f7e9347815d767b03ae8353cb2d7a
#
_cell.length_a   1.000
_cell.length_b   1.000
_cell.length_c   1.000
_cell.angle_alpha   90.00
_cell.angle_beta   90.00
_cell.angle_gamma   90.00
#
_symmetry.space_group_name_H-M   'P 1'
#
loop_
_entity.id
_entity.type
_entity.pdbx_description
1 polymer ?
#
loop_
_entity_poly.entity_id
_entity_poly.type
_entity_poly.pdbx_seq_one_letter_code
_entity_poly.pdbx_strand_id
1 'polypeptide(L)'
;MIPFNEIKIGDYVIAEYEGKMWPGEVTRLNGDEKQVCVETEVQDFWYEAEHLFPIPINDEQMTKLSFSKEDFPDGSVKYKKGSFRLVISKKDDFSVVEMWYREDKRHHPNVHYVHQLQNHYLQMTKIHLTTDVMV
;
A
#
# COMPACT_ATOMS: atom_id res chain seq x y z
N MET A 1 -11.10 -1.21 10.03
CA MET A 1 -10.08 -1.73 10.95
C MET A 1 -9.14 -2.68 10.23
N ILE A 2 -7.85 -2.51 10.40
CA ILE A 2 -6.86 -3.41 9.81
C ILE A 2 -6.44 -4.42 10.89
N PRO A 3 -6.49 -5.74 10.63
CA PRO A 3 -6.00 -6.71 11.59
C PRO A 3 -4.52 -6.48 11.91
N PHE A 4 -4.15 -6.58 13.19
CA PHE A 4 -2.77 -6.30 13.60
C PHE A 4 -1.74 -7.15 12.84
N ASN A 5 -2.07 -8.40 12.56
CA ASN A 5 -1.15 -9.32 11.87
C ASN A 5 -0.93 -9.00 10.39
N GLU A 6 -1.73 -8.11 9.80
CA GLU A 6 -1.51 -7.63 8.43
C GLU A 6 -0.57 -6.43 8.34
N ILE A 7 -0.26 -5.82 9.49
CA ILE A 7 0.47 -4.55 9.52
C ILE A 7 1.96 -4.81 9.68
N LYS A 8 2.76 -4.12 8.88
CA LYS A 8 4.23 -4.20 8.95
C LYS A 8 4.82 -2.81 9.01
N ILE A 9 6.02 -2.72 9.55
CA ILE A 9 6.76 -1.46 9.57
C ILE A 9 6.98 -1.00 8.11
N GLY A 10 6.69 0.28 7.85
CA GLY A 10 6.76 0.86 6.51
C GLY A 10 5.42 0.92 5.80
N ASP A 11 4.38 0.26 6.31
CA ASP A 11 3.06 0.29 5.70
C ASP A 11 2.43 1.67 5.83
N TYR A 12 1.68 2.07 4.79
CA TYR A 12 0.90 3.30 4.81
C TYR A 12 -0.54 2.97 5.17
N VAL A 13 -1.07 3.69 6.16
CA VAL A 13 -2.41 3.47 6.70
C VAL A 13 -3.05 4.81 7.03
N ILE A 14 -4.34 4.78 7.35
CA ILE A 14 -5.03 5.95 7.88
C ILE A 14 -5.25 5.73 9.37
N ALA A 15 -4.84 6.70 10.18
CA ALA A 15 -5.03 6.68 11.63
C ALA A 15 -6.12 7.66 12.02
N GLU A 16 -7.07 7.19 12.85
CA GLU A 16 -8.12 8.04 13.40
C GLU A 16 -7.70 8.59 14.75
N TYR A 17 -7.72 9.92 14.86
CA TYR A 17 -7.37 10.59 16.10
C TYR A 17 -8.32 11.77 16.33
N GLU A 18 -9.00 11.77 17.46
CA GLU A 18 -9.97 12.82 17.82
C GLU A 18 -11.00 13.08 16.73
N GLY A 19 -11.52 12.01 16.14
CA GLY A 19 -12.53 12.08 15.10
C GLY A 19 -12.03 12.50 13.72
N LYS A 20 -10.73 12.66 13.55
CA LYS A 20 -10.13 13.01 12.27
C LYS A 20 -9.28 11.88 11.73
N MET A 21 -9.21 11.78 10.41
CA MET A 21 -8.47 10.74 9.70
C MET A 21 -7.16 11.32 9.17
N TRP A 22 -6.03 10.66 9.50
CA TRP A 22 -4.70 11.12 9.11
C TRP A 22 -3.95 10.00 8.41
N PRO A 23 -3.52 10.21 7.16
CA PRO A 23 -2.61 9.23 6.55
C PRO A 23 -1.25 9.26 7.24
N GLY A 24 -0.65 8.09 7.38
CA GLY A 24 0.65 8.00 8.04
C GLY A 24 1.36 6.71 7.72
N GLU A 25 2.58 6.61 8.22
CA GLU A 25 3.45 5.46 8.02
C GLU A 25 3.67 4.72 9.34
N VAL A 26 3.58 3.40 9.30
CA VAL A 26 3.85 2.55 10.44
C VAL A 26 5.36 2.54 10.70
N THR A 27 5.77 2.97 11.89
CA THR A 27 7.18 3.07 12.25
C THR A 27 7.62 2.06 13.29
N ARG A 28 6.71 1.59 14.14
CA ARG A 28 7.01 0.60 15.18
C ARG A 28 5.78 -0.24 15.48
N LEU A 29 6.03 -1.46 15.97
CA LEU A 29 4.99 -2.40 16.37
C LEU A 29 5.26 -2.88 17.79
N ASN A 30 4.19 -3.01 18.59
CA ASN A 30 4.24 -3.64 19.91
C ASN A 30 3.33 -4.87 19.89
N GLY A 31 3.94 -6.05 19.74
CA GLY A 31 3.18 -7.30 19.62
C GLY A 31 2.46 -7.71 20.90
N ASP A 32 3.01 -7.36 22.07
CA ASP A 32 2.41 -7.73 23.35
C ASP A 32 1.11 -6.96 23.59
N GLU A 33 1.12 -5.66 23.30
CA GLU A 33 -0.03 -4.79 23.49
C GLU A 33 -0.90 -4.67 22.24
N LYS A 34 -0.49 -5.26 21.13
CA LYS A 34 -1.18 -5.14 19.84
C LYS A 34 -1.36 -3.70 19.42
N GLN A 35 -0.33 -2.89 19.64
CA GLN A 35 -0.34 -1.48 19.26
C GLN A 35 0.60 -1.18 18.12
N VAL A 36 0.26 -0.16 17.36
CA VAL A 36 0.98 0.26 16.16
C VAL A 36 1.33 1.73 16.29
N CYS A 37 2.62 2.04 16.17
CA CYS A 37 3.06 3.43 16.15
C CYS A 37 3.01 3.95 14.72
N VAL A 38 2.23 5.01 14.51
CA VAL A 38 2.05 5.62 13.20
C VAL A 38 2.52 7.06 13.24
N GLU A 39 3.41 7.39 12.30
CA GLU A 39 3.86 8.75 12.10
C GLU A 39 2.97 9.45 11.08
N THR A 40 2.26 10.49 11.52
CA THR A 40 1.45 11.33 10.64
C THR A 40 2.13 12.70 10.52
N GLU A 41 1.59 13.59 9.69
CA GLU A 41 2.15 14.94 9.58
C GLU A 41 1.99 15.75 10.87
N VAL A 42 1.15 15.28 11.78
CA VAL A 42 0.89 15.98 13.05
C VAL A 42 1.80 15.47 14.16
N GLN A 43 1.92 14.15 14.29
CA GLN A 43 2.67 13.55 15.40
C GLN A 43 2.86 12.04 15.21
N ASP A 44 3.78 11.47 16.00
CA ASP A 44 3.93 10.02 16.15
C ASP A 44 3.06 9.58 17.33
N PHE A 45 2.25 8.56 17.13
CA PHE A 45 1.34 8.10 18.16
C PHE A 45 1.16 6.60 18.09
N TRP A 46 0.85 5.99 19.25
CA TRP A 46 0.49 4.57 19.33
C TRP A 46 -1.01 4.41 19.20
N TYR A 47 -1.43 3.52 18.30
CA TYR A 47 -2.84 3.25 18.03
C TYR A 47 -3.15 1.77 18.20
N GLU A 48 -4.36 1.49 18.65
CA GLU A 48 -4.91 0.15 18.57
C GLU A 48 -5.44 -0.07 17.14
N ALA A 49 -5.45 -1.33 16.70
CA ALA A 49 -5.83 -1.66 15.32
C ALA A 49 -7.22 -1.16 14.95
N GLU A 50 -8.14 -1.04 15.91
CA GLU A 50 -9.49 -0.55 15.66
C GLU A 50 -9.53 0.91 15.17
N HIS A 51 -8.46 1.66 15.40
CA HIS A 51 -8.33 3.06 14.97
C HIS A 51 -7.50 3.22 13.68
N LEU A 52 -7.14 2.10 13.04
CA LEU A 52 -6.37 2.10 11.81
C LEU A 52 -7.22 1.59 10.66
N PHE A 53 -7.17 2.29 9.53
CA PHE A 53 -7.98 1.99 8.37
C PHE A 53 -7.11 1.85 7.13
N PRO A 54 -7.49 0.96 6.20
CA PRO A 54 -6.73 0.76 4.98
C PRO A 54 -6.94 1.91 4.00
N ILE A 55 -5.92 2.16 3.16
CA ILE A 55 -5.99 3.13 2.08
C ILE A 55 -6.33 2.35 0.80
N PRO A 56 -7.47 2.61 0.15
CA PRO A 56 -7.78 1.93 -1.11
C PRO A 56 -6.77 2.26 -2.19
N ILE A 57 -6.45 1.26 -3.02
CA ILE A 57 -5.57 1.48 -4.17
C ILE A 57 -6.37 2.20 -5.25
N ASN A 58 -5.79 3.27 -5.78
CA ASN A 58 -6.33 3.98 -6.92
C ASN A 58 -5.18 4.63 -7.70
N ASP A 59 -5.50 5.29 -8.80
CA ASP A 59 -4.50 5.91 -9.64
C ASP A 59 -3.65 6.93 -8.89
N GLU A 60 -4.27 7.72 -8.02
CA GLU A 60 -3.57 8.71 -7.21
C GLU A 60 -2.53 8.06 -6.30
N GLN A 61 -2.89 6.97 -5.64
CA GLN A 61 -1.98 6.26 -4.74
C GLN A 61 -0.83 5.62 -5.52
N MET A 62 -1.10 5.07 -6.70
CA MET A 62 -0.05 4.50 -7.53
C MET A 62 0.96 5.58 -7.95
N THR A 63 0.47 6.78 -8.26
CA THR A 63 1.34 7.91 -8.60
C THR A 63 2.19 8.32 -7.39
N LYS A 64 1.59 8.40 -6.22
CA LYS A 64 2.32 8.73 -4.97
C LYS A 64 3.40 7.71 -4.65
N LEU A 65 3.18 6.45 -5.00
CA LEU A 65 4.16 5.38 -4.82
C LEU A 65 5.20 5.33 -5.95
N SER A 66 5.19 6.34 -6.82
CA SER A 66 6.17 6.53 -7.90
C SER A 66 6.13 5.46 -8.99
N PHE A 67 4.96 4.90 -9.24
CA PHE A 67 4.76 4.04 -10.40
C PHE A 67 4.60 4.89 -11.65
N SER A 68 5.21 4.46 -12.75
CA SER A 68 4.94 5.02 -14.06
C SER A 68 3.72 4.30 -14.65
N LYS A 69 2.94 5.01 -15.44
CA LYS A 69 1.67 4.52 -15.96
C LYS A 69 1.70 4.43 -17.48
N GLU A 70 1.19 3.34 -18.00
CA GLU A 70 1.04 3.15 -19.44
C GLU A 70 -0.37 2.68 -19.75
N ASP A 71 -1.09 3.46 -20.59
CA ASP A 71 -2.43 3.11 -21.03
C ASP A 71 -2.36 2.35 -22.35
N PHE A 72 -3.17 1.30 -22.49
CA PHE A 72 -3.24 0.51 -23.73
C PHE A 72 -4.58 0.72 -24.44
N PRO A 73 -4.61 0.54 -25.78
CA PRO A 73 -5.84 0.76 -26.56
C PRO A 73 -7.02 -0.11 -26.15
N ASP A 74 -6.77 -1.28 -25.55
CA ASP A 74 -7.84 -2.18 -25.08
C ASP A 74 -8.48 -1.74 -23.76
N GLY A 75 -8.02 -0.63 -23.19
CA GLY A 75 -8.52 -0.11 -21.93
C GLY A 75 -7.75 -0.58 -20.71
N SER A 76 -6.80 -1.50 -20.87
CA SER A 76 -5.95 -1.94 -19.75
C SER A 76 -4.91 -0.89 -19.42
N VAL A 77 -4.39 -0.96 -18.19
CA VAL A 77 -3.37 -0.02 -17.70
C VAL A 77 -2.28 -0.81 -16.99
N LYS A 78 -1.03 -0.46 -17.27
CA LYS A 78 0.12 -1.04 -16.61
C LYS A 78 0.81 0.02 -15.75
N TYR A 79 1.02 -0.31 -14.49
CA TYR A 79 1.82 0.49 -13.57
C TYR A 79 3.15 -0.22 -13.36
N LYS A 80 4.23 0.51 -13.54
CA LYS A 80 5.57 -0.08 -13.51
C LYS A 80 6.49 0.68 -12.57
N LYS A 81 7.27 -0.08 -11.79
CA LYS A 81 8.34 0.47 -10.96
C LYS A 81 9.51 -0.49 -11.01
N GLY A 82 10.58 -0.08 -11.72
CA GLY A 82 11.68 -0.99 -12.00
C GLY A 82 11.19 -2.19 -12.80
N SER A 83 11.50 -3.39 -12.32
CA SER A 83 11.04 -4.62 -12.95
C SER A 83 9.69 -5.12 -12.41
N PHE A 84 9.11 -4.43 -11.44
CA PHE A 84 7.79 -4.76 -10.90
C PHE A 84 6.70 -4.12 -11.75
N ARG A 85 5.65 -4.88 -12.05
CA ARG A 85 4.52 -4.41 -12.84
C ARG A 85 3.22 -4.85 -12.19
N LEU A 86 2.25 -3.93 -12.17
CA LEU A 86 0.89 -4.21 -11.78
C LEU A 86 -0.02 -3.82 -12.96
N VAL A 87 -0.88 -4.74 -13.37
CA VAL A 87 -1.76 -4.52 -14.53
C VAL A 87 -3.22 -4.67 -14.11
N ILE A 88 -4.04 -3.72 -14.54
CA ILE A 88 -5.49 -3.80 -14.42
C ILE A 88 -6.10 -3.88 -15.81
N SER A 89 -7.19 -4.63 -15.95
CA SER A 89 -7.82 -4.85 -17.25
C SER A 89 -8.64 -3.66 -17.73
N LYS A 90 -9.05 -2.80 -16.83
CA LYS A 90 -9.89 -1.64 -17.12
C LYS A 90 -9.42 -0.45 -16.29
N LYS A 91 -9.32 0.70 -16.94
CA LYS A 91 -8.89 1.94 -16.28
C LYS A 91 -9.70 2.22 -15.03
N ASP A 92 -8.98 2.56 -13.95
CA ASP A 92 -9.54 2.91 -12.64
C ASP A 92 -10.28 1.77 -11.93
N ASP A 93 -10.20 0.54 -12.45
CA ASP A 93 -10.81 -0.64 -11.82
C ASP A 93 -9.72 -1.53 -11.24
N PHE A 94 -9.50 -1.43 -9.93
CA PHE A 94 -8.51 -2.21 -9.19
C PHE A 94 -9.11 -3.42 -8.48
N SER A 95 -10.32 -3.84 -8.87
CA SER A 95 -10.97 -4.99 -8.25
C SER A 95 -10.24 -6.30 -8.50
N VAL A 96 -9.56 -6.40 -9.64
CA VAL A 96 -8.73 -7.55 -10.01
C VAL A 96 -7.42 -7.01 -10.56
N VAL A 97 -6.30 -7.43 -9.95
CA VAL A 97 -4.99 -7.00 -10.40
C VAL A 97 -4.09 -8.20 -10.69
N GLU A 98 -3.14 -8.02 -11.60
CA GLU A 98 -2.07 -8.98 -11.84
C GLU A 98 -0.76 -8.29 -11.53
N MET A 99 0.14 -9.03 -10.87
CA MET A 99 1.46 -8.49 -10.53
C MET A 99 2.55 -9.39 -11.08
N TRP A 100 3.61 -8.77 -11.58
CA TRP A 100 4.80 -9.45 -12.08
C TRP A 100 6.06 -8.83 -11.51
N TYR A 101 7.01 -9.70 -11.16
CA TYR A 101 8.37 -9.28 -10.92
C TYR A 101 9.29 -10.36 -11.46
N ARG A 102 9.99 -10.07 -12.55
CA ARG A 102 10.81 -11.05 -13.27
C ARG A 102 9.95 -12.25 -13.69
N GLU A 103 10.24 -13.45 -13.15
CA GLU A 103 9.48 -14.66 -13.47
C GLU A 103 8.33 -14.92 -12.48
N ASP A 104 8.27 -14.18 -11.38
CA ASP A 104 7.21 -14.33 -10.38
C ASP A 104 5.98 -13.57 -10.86
N LYS A 105 4.92 -14.31 -11.12
CA LYS A 105 3.66 -13.76 -11.61
C LYS A 105 2.53 -14.18 -10.67
N ARG A 106 1.77 -13.20 -10.22
CA ARG A 106 0.63 -13.44 -9.32
C ARG A 106 -0.66 -13.00 -9.98
N HIS A 107 -1.56 -13.96 -10.21
CA HIS A 107 -2.89 -13.72 -10.78
C HIS A 107 -3.91 -13.54 -9.70
N HIS A 108 -4.79 -12.56 -9.87
CA HIS A 108 -5.92 -12.31 -8.97
C HIS A 108 -5.51 -12.28 -7.49
N PRO A 109 -4.41 -11.63 -7.14
CA PRO A 109 -4.02 -11.53 -5.74
C PRO A 109 -5.09 -10.75 -4.97
N ASN A 110 -5.23 -11.07 -3.69
CA ASN A 110 -6.15 -10.35 -2.81
C ASN A 110 -5.51 -9.02 -2.40
N VAL A 111 -5.45 -8.06 -3.34
CA VAL A 111 -4.81 -6.77 -3.13
C VAL A 111 -5.80 -5.66 -3.48
N HIS A 112 -6.34 -5.04 -2.45
CA HIS A 112 -7.30 -3.93 -2.60
C HIS A 112 -6.82 -2.65 -1.93
N TYR A 113 -5.81 -2.76 -1.06
CA TYR A 113 -5.35 -1.67 -0.23
C TYR A 113 -3.84 -1.47 -0.35
N VAL A 114 -3.40 -0.24 -0.11
CA VAL A 114 -1.99 0.15 -0.26
C VAL A 114 -1.06 -0.74 0.58
N HIS A 115 -1.40 -1.01 1.84
CA HIS A 115 -0.54 -1.83 2.69
C HIS A 115 -0.42 -3.27 2.17
N GLN A 116 -1.48 -3.81 1.56
CA GLN A 116 -1.43 -5.13 0.94
C GLN A 116 -0.49 -5.14 -0.26
N LEU A 117 -0.56 -4.09 -1.09
CA LEU A 117 0.37 -3.94 -2.22
C LEU A 117 1.82 -3.84 -1.72
N GLN A 118 2.05 -3.05 -0.68
CA GLN A 118 3.38 -2.93 -0.09
C GLN A 118 3.92 -4.27 0.37
N ASN A 119 3.07 -5.09 0.98
CA ASN A 119 3.47 -6.41 1.47
C ASN A 119 3.80 -7.38 0.32
N HIS A 120 3.00 -7.39 -0.74
CA HIS A 120 3.31 -8.19 -1.93
C HIS A 120 4.59 -7.71 -2.62
N TYR A 121 4.74 -6.40 -2.75
CA TYR A 121 5.94 -5.82 -3.36
C TYR A 121 7.20 -6.25 -2.60
N LEU A 122 7.16 -6.16 -1.27
CA LEU A 122 8.29 -6.58 -0.44
C LEU A 122 8.59 -8.08 -0.58
N GLN A 123 7.56 -8.92 -0.61
CA GLN A 123 7.72 -10.36 -0.79
C GLN A 123 8.37 -10.69 -2.14
N MET A 124 7.97 -10.00 -3.18
CA MET A 124 8.43 -10.27 -4.55
C MET A 124 9.81 -9.68 -4.84
N THR A 125 10.04 -8.43 -4.42
CA THR A 125 11.26 -7.68 -4.77
C THR A 125 12.32 -7.67 -3.68
N LYS A 126 11.95 -7.96 -2.44
CA LYS A 126 12.78 -7.80 -1.23
C LYS A 126 13.14 -6.34 -0.95
N ILE A 127 12.38 -5.42 -1.53
CA ILE A 127 12.56 -3.98 -1.36
C ILE A 127 11.26 -3.41 -0.80
N HIS A 128 11.35 -2.51 0.17
CA HIS A 128 10.17 -1.82 0.69
C HIS A 128 9.62 -0.85 -0.34
N LEU A 129 8.30 -0.91 -0.56
CA LEU A 129 7.61 0.04 -1.42
C LEU A 129 7.26 1.27 -0.58
N THR A 130 7.85 2.40 -0.92
CA THR A 130 7.65 3.66 -0.21
C THR A 130 7.29 4.76 -1.18
N THR A 131 6.71 5.83 -0.65
CA THR A 131 6.57 7.06 -1.43
C THR A 131 7.96 7.65 -1.62
N ASP A 132 8.29 8.04 -2.84
CA ASP A 132 9.55 8.73 -3.08
C ASP A 132 9.41 10.16 -2.58
N VAL A 133 9.69 10.35 -1.31
CA VAL A 133 9.76 11.69 -0.75
C VAL A 133 11.08 12.25 -1.20
N MET A 134 11.02 13.05 -2.24
CA MET A 134 12.19 13.74 -2.71
C MET A 134 12.47 14.89 -1.77
N VAL A 135 13.59 14.81 -1.16
CA VAL A 135 14.07 15.86 -0.28
C VAL A 135 14.84 16.85 -1.08
#